data_901075eb19bd81d6378abf456e33593f
#
_entry.id   901075eb19bd81d6378abf456e33593f
#
_cell.length_a   1.000
_cell.length_b   1.000
_cell.length_c   1.000
_cell.angle_alpha   90.00
_cell.angle_beta   90.00
_cell.angle_gamma   90.00
#
_symmetry.space_group_name_H-M   'P 1'
#
loop_
_entity.id
_entity.type
_entity.pdbx_description
1 polymer ?
#
loop_
_entity_poly.entity_id
_entity_poly.type
_entity_poly.pdbx_seq_one_letter_code
_entity_poly.pdbx_strand_id
1 'polypeptide(L)'
;MSSVASRHYKNPQVQNEVYRFTRSRWVALEGAVGGGRVFIRYHEDRPLTINSPVDVEKLVNKYSRLGARTFYATIHTYRSLASSEDPDDLGNIASTTVFLDIDSSLEKWELTIRAAEEIVSFLEKNGVDKSVYVLWSGEGAHVRIHEGAFSRELLSRYHPLDIAFVVAEFIVNSLKDKLESLSEKAGGELRVENLIDIKRVFTVPLSLHRRRDVVAVCLKPNDLASFDLSWVSTENFRHNPAWSNYEEGEADELALKALTTINKAKTSMLLARATRIGAPAERRPKTKRPAVTIGRFQVMGLLQAARHYLLMGDLDKAKSFGLNRAIFYAWAKHYGKGYVPRNYRPEPTSI
;
A
#
# COMPACT_ATOMS: atom_id res chain seq x y z
N MET A 1 18.81 -18.32 24.06
CA MET A 1 17.58 -17.56 24.41
C MET A 1 16.70 -17.51 23.17
N SER A 2 15.39 -17.73 23.29
CA SER A 2 14.44 -17.60 22.17
C SER A 2 14.38 -16.13 21.72
N SER A 3 14.41 -15.86 20.41
CA SER A 3 14.30 -14.49 19.88
C SER A 3 12.93 -13.89 20.23
N VAL A 4 12.82 -12.55 20.27
CA VAL A 4 11.54 -11.85 20.48
C VAL A 4 10.49 -12.36 19.48
N ALA A 5 10.87 -12.52 18.21
CA ALA A 5 9.98 -13.06 17.18
C ALA A 5 9.47 -14.47 17.51
N SER A 6 10.36 -15.37 17.91
CA SER A 6 9.96 -16.75 18.28
C SER A 6 9.00 -16.79 19.47
N ARG A 7 9.15 -15.90 20.45
CA ARG A 7 8.22 -15.80 21.60
C ARG A 7 6.88 -15.20 21.19
N HIS A 8 6.93 -14.10 20.43
CA HIS A 8 5.73 -13.38 20.00
C HIS A 8 4.80 -14.24 19.14
N TYR A 9 5.33 -14.93 18.13
CA TYR A 9 4.53 -15.74 17.21
C TYR A 9 4.14 -17.13 17.77
N LYS A 10 4.52 -17.47 19.00
CA LYS A 10 3.92 -18.58 19.76
C LYS A 10 2.58 -18.23 20.39
N ASN A 11 2.26 -16.94 20.52
CA ASN A 11 1.00 -16.51 21.10
C ASN A 11 -0.17 -16.88 20.14
N PRO A 12 -1.16 -17.69 20.61
CA PRO A 12 -2.29 -18.09 19.76
C PRO A 12 -3.13 -16.93 19.24
N GLN A 13 -3.25 -15.83 20.02
CA GLN A 13 -3.95 -14.63 19.58
C GLN A 13 -3.26 -14.01 18.36
N VAL A 14 -1.92 -13.92 18.40
CA VAL A 14 -1.12 -13.40 17.28
C VAL A 14 -1.25 -14.29 16.06
N GLN A 15 -1.14 -15.62 16.24
CA GLN A 15 -1.28 -16.58 15.15
C GLN A 15 -2.64 -16.47 14.47
N ASN A 16 -3.70 -16.42 15.25
CA ASN A 16 -5.07 -16.30 14.74
C ASN A 16 -5.29 -14.99 13.98
N GLU A 17 -4.78 -13.88 14.50
CA GLU A 17 -4.98 -12.57 13.89
C GLU A 17 -4.19 -12.40 12.59
N VAL A 18 -2.92 -12.83 12.58
CA VAL A 18 -2.10 -12.86 11.35
C VAL A 18 -2.76 -13.74 10.29
N TYR A 19 -3.20 -14.96 10.66
CA TYR A 19 -3.90 -15.86 9.74
C TYR A 19 -5.18 -15.23 9.21
N ARG A 20 -6.02 -14.67 10.09
CA ARG A 20 -7.30 -14.06 9.73
C ARG A 20 -7.14 -12.95 8.70
N PHE A 21 -6.12 -12.09 8.85
CA PHE A 21 -5.82 -11.01 7.89
C PHE A 21 -5.25 -11.54 6.59
N THR A 22 -4.41 -12.57 6.64
CA THR A 22 -3.66 -13.06 5.46
C THR A 22 -4.44 -14.04 4.59
N ARG A 23 -5.67 -14.39 4.97
CA ARG A 23 -6.53 -15.26 4.16
C ARG A 23 -6.71 -14.72 2.75
N SER A 24 -6.47 -15.58 1.76
CA SER A 24 -6.54 -15.23 0.33
C SER A 24 -5.64 -14.07 -0.08
N ARG A 25 -4.61 -13.75 0.68
CA ARG A 25 -3.64 -12.68 0.38
C ARG A 25 -2.26 -13.26 0.10
N TRP A 26 -1.53 -12.60 -0.79
CA TRP A 26 -0.13 -12.91 -1.01
C TRP A 26 0.71 -12.33 0.12
N VAL A 27 1.39 -13.20 0.85
CA VAL A 27 2.16 -12.88 2.04
C VAL A 27 3.63 -12.62 1.68
N ALA A 28 4.27 -11.76 2.46
CA ALA A 28 5.72 -11.63 2.49
C ALA A 28 6.21 -11.72 3.95
N LEU A 29 7.30 -12.42 4.16
CA LEU A 29 7.99 -12.49 5.43
C LEU A 29 9.36 -11.79 5.30
N GLU A 30 9.59 -10.76 6.10
CA GLU A 30 10.85 -10.02 6.12
C GLU A 30 11.75 -10.51 7.24
N GLY A 31 13.02 -10.67 6.89
CA GLY A 31 14.13 -10.88 7.81
C GLY A 31 15.31 -9.97 7.47
N ALA A 32 16.41 -10.16 8.20
CA ALA A 32 17.64 -9.43 7.99
C ALA A 32 18.86 -10.35 8.17
N VAL A 33 19.77 -10.34 7.18
CA VAL A 33 21.02 -11.10 7.22
C VAL A 33 22.18 -10.17 6.85
N GLY A 34 23.23 -10.12 7.66
CA GLY A 34 24.41 -9.33 7.34
C GLY A 34 24.12 -7.83 7.13
N GLY A 35 23.10 -7.28 7.80
CA GLY A 35 22.66 -5.90 7.63
C GLY A 35 21.77 -5.64 6.39
N GLY A 36 21.58 -6.64 5.53
CA GLY A 36 20.68 -6.59 4.37
C GLY A 36 19.27 -7.10 4.69
N ARG A 37 18.26 -6.50 4.05
CA ARG A 37 16.87 -6.95 4.14
C ARG A 37 16.63 -8.13 3.20
N VAL A 38 15.94 -9.15 3.70
CA VAL A 38 15.53 -10.32 2.92
C VAL A 38 14.01 -10.41 2.94
N PHE A 39 13.40 -10.51 1.76
CA PHE A 39 11.97 -10.72 1.60
C PHE A 39 11.70 -12.12 1.03
N ILE A 40 10.92 -12.90 1.75
CA ILE A 40 10.45 -14.22 1.34
C ILE A 40 9.00 -14.04 0.91
N ARG A 41 8.75 -14.13 -0.39
CA ARG A 41 7.42 -13.96 -1.00
C ARG A 41 6.93 -15.20 -1.74
N TYR A 42 7.82 -16.15 -1.94
CA TYR A 42 7.55 -17.42 -2.62
C TYR A 42 8.14 -18.56 -1.82
N HIS A 43 7.51 -19.70 -1.91
CA HIS A 43 7.97 -20.97 -1.40
C HIS A 43 7.74 -22.04 -2.47
N GLU A 44 8.81 -22.70 -2.95
CA GLU A 44 8.75 -23.72 -4.01
C GLU A 44 7.99 -23.20 -5.25
N ASP A 45 8.37 -22.02 -5.74
CA ASP A 45 7.76 -21.33 -6.89
C ASP A 45 6.26 -20.97 -6.75
N ARG A 46 5.70 -21.11 -5.55
CA ARG A 46 4.33 -20.69 -5.25
C ARG A 46 4.33 -19.42 -4.40
N PRO A 47 3.35 -18.55 -4.57
CA PRO A 47 3.16 -17.39 -3.69
C PRO A 47 3.08 -17.83 -2.24
N LEU A 48 3.79 -17.14 -1.33
CA LEU A 48 3.74 -17.45 0.09
C LEU A 48 2.33 -17.15 0.62
N THR A 49 1.72 -18.14 1.25
CA THR A 49 0.40 -18.06 1.90
C THR A 49 0.47 -18.62 3.31
N ILE A 50 -0.49 -18.24 4.15
CA ILE A 50 -0.71 -18.80 5.49
C ILE A 50 -2.06 -19.51 5.45
N ASN A 51 -2.06 -20.82 5.63
CA ASN A 51 -3.24 -21.67 5.47
C ASN A 51 -3.87 -22.04 6.82
N SER A 52 -3.14 -21.85 7.91
CA SER A 52 -3.61 -22.10 9.28
C SER A 52 -2.87 -21.21 10.28
N PRO A 53 -3.43 -20.94 11.47
CA PRO A 53 -2.77 -20.13 12.51
C PRO A 53 -1.37 -20.63 12.87
N VAL A 54 -1.19 -21.96 12.97
CA VAL A 54 0.09 -22.57 13.34
C VAL A 54 1.19 -22.37 12.29
N ASP A 55 0.84 -22.06 11.04
CA ASP A 55 1.83 -21.82 9.98
C ASP A 55 2.60 -20.51 10.22
N VAL A 56 2.05 -19.59 10.99
CA VAL A 56 2.73 -18.34 11.37
C VAL A 56 4.02 -18.65 12.14
N GLU A 57 3.92 -19.45 13.19
CA GLU A 57 5.10 -19.90 13.95
C GLU A 57 6.03 -20.78 13.13
N LYS A 58 5.48 -21.71 12.35
CA LYS A 58 6.29 -22.60 11.49
C LYS A 58 7.13 -21.79 10.49
N LEU A 59 6.57 -20.75 9.86
CA LEU A 59 7.29 -19.90 8.91
C LEU A 59 8.41 -19.12 9.60
N VAL A 60 8.16 -18.55 10.77
CA VAL A 60 9.19 -17.84 11.55
C VAL A 60 10.33 -18.80 11.94
N ASN A 61 10.00 -20.01 12.39
CA ASN A 61 11.01 -21.00 12.76
C ASN A 61 11.79 -21.51 11.54
N LYS A 62 11.10 -21.78 10.41
CA LYS A 62 11.72 -22.22 9.15
C LYS A 62 12.75 -21.20 8.65
N TYR A 63 12.42 -19.93 8.70
CA TYR A 63 13.27 -18.86 8.21
C TYR A 63 14.04 -18.11 9.33
N SER A 64 14.18 -18.73 10.51
CA SER A 64 14.86 -18.12 11.67
C SER A 64 16.32 -17.74 11.39
N ARG A 65 17.04 -18.53 10.56
CA ARG A 65 18.42 -18.24 10.12
C ARG A 65 18.51 -16.97 9.26
N LEU A 66 17.40 -16.56 8.63
CA LEU A 66 17.28 -15.31 7.88
C LEU A 66 16.76 -14.15 8.75
N GLY A 67 16.69 -14.33 10.07
CA GLY A 67 16.18 -13.32 10.98
C GLY A 67 14.70 -12.96 10.73
N ALA A 68 13.91 -13.92 10.26
CA ALA A 68 12.49 -13.73 9.92
C ALA A 68 11.71 -13.15 11.10
N ARG A 69 10.99 -12.05 10.84
CA ARG A 69 10.42 -11.24 11.92
C ARG A 69 9.09 -10.58 11.56
N THR A 70 8.95 -10.00 10.38
CA THR A 70 7.82 -9.14 10.03
C THR A 70 7.00 -9.75 8.92
N PHE A 71 5.71 -9.93 9.18
CA PHE A 71 4.75 -10.35 8.17
C PHE A 71 4.14 -9.13 7.47
N TYR A 72 4.09 -9.21 6.17
CA TYR A 72 3.37 -8.32 5.28
C TYR A 72 2.40 -9.12 4.42
N ALA A 73 1.37 -8.46 3.93
CA ALA A 73 0.48 -9.02 2.91
C ALA A 73 0.03 -7.95 1.93
N THR A 74 -0.42 -8.38 0.76
CA THR A 74 -1.09 -7.48 -0.19
C THR A 74 -2.39 -6.94 0.42
N ILE A 75 -2.82 -5.77 -0.04
CA ILE A 75 -4.15 -5.24 0.27
C ILE A 75 -5.25 -5.91 -0.56
N HIS A 76 -4.85 -6.73 -1.55
CA HIS A 76 -5.75 -7.49 -2.40
C HIS A 76 -6.03 -8.86 -1.78
N THR A 77 -7.25 -9.35 -1.97
CA THR A 77 -7.56 -10.77 -1.88
C THR A 77 -7.57 -11.37 -3.29
N TYR A 78 -7.15 -12.60 -3.41
CA TYR A 78 -7.06 -13.32 -4.68
C TYR A 78 -8.03 -14.50 -4.71
N ARG A 79 -8.52 -14.83 -5.93
CA ARG A 79 -9.31 -16.05 -6.14
C ARG A 79 -8.46 -17.31 -6.04
N SER A 80 -7.21 -17.23 -6.47
CA SER A 80 -6.21 -18.31 -6.41
C SER A 80 -4.82 -17.75 -6.11
N LEU A 81 -4.00 -18.53 -5.39
CA LEU A 81 -2.57 -18.29 -5.16
C LEU A 81 -1.81 -19.63 -5.29
N ALA A 82 -2.13 -20.41 -6.31
CA ALA A 82 -1.56 -21.73 -6.56
C ALA A 82 -0.31 -21.71 -7.45
N SER A 83 -0.20 -20.70 -8.35
CA SER A 83 0.93 -20.56 -9.26
C SER A 83 1.68 -19.25 -9.05
N SER A 84 2.94 -19.19 -9.49
CA SER A 84 3.79 -17.99 -9.42
C SER A 84 3.26 -16.82 -10.23
N GLU A 85 2.35 -17.05 -11.15
CA GLU A 85 1.75 -16.06 -12.04
C GLU A 85 0.49 -15.43 -11.45
N ASP A 86 -0.19 -16.13 -10.53
CA ASP A 86 -1.46 -15.69 -9.94
C ASP A 86 -1.42 -14.26 -9.37
N PRO A 87 -0.35 -13.79 -8.69
CA PRO A 87 -0.29 -12.41 -8.22
C PRO A 87 -0.15 -11.35 -9.32
N ASP A 88 0.18 -11.75 -10.53
CA ASP A 88 0.36 -10.86 -11.70
C ASP A 88 -0.91 -10.73 -12.53
N ASP A 89 -1.86 -11.63 -12.34
CA ASP A 89 -3.14 -11.61 -13.04
C ASP A 89 -4.12 -10.65 -12.35
N LEU A 90 -4.44 -9.55 -13.02
CA LEU A 90 -5.43 -8.59 -12.53
C LEU A 90 -6.82 -9.24 -12.39
N GLY A 91 -7.19 -10.14 -13.31
CA GLY A 91 -8.46 -10.86 -13.26
C GLY A 91 -8.59 -11.78 -12.03
N ASN A 92 -7.48 -12.13 -11.40
CA ASN A 92 -7.43 -12.94 -10.19
C ASN A 92 -7.68 -12.15 -8.90
N ILE A 93 -7.63 -10.81 -8.92
CA ILE A 93 -7.95 -9.97 -7.77
C ILE A 93 -9.46 -10.04 -7.50
N ALA A 94 -9.84 -10.55 -6.33
CA ALA A 94 -11.24 -10.68 -5.91
C ALA A 94 -11.77 -9.40 -5.26
N SER A 95 -10.97 -8.76 -4.39
CA SER A 95 -11.28 -7.52 -3.71
C SER A 95 -10.02 -6.74 -3.35
N THR A 96 -10.15 -5.47 -3.00
CA THR A 96 -9.02 -4.61 -2.63
C THR A 96 -9.43 -3.67 -1.50
N THR A 97 -8.68 -3.70 -0.40
CA THR A 97 -8.80 -2.74 0.70
C THR A 97 -8.39 -1.35 0.21
N VAL A 98 -9.17 -0.30 0.48
CA VAL A 98 -8.70 1.09 0.33
C VAL A 98 -7.62 1.35 1.38
N PHE A 99 -6.55 1.98 0.96
CA PHE A 99 -5.36 2.12 1.77
C PHE A 99 -4.76 3.52 1.62
N LEU A 100 -4.59 4.19 2.74
CA LEU A 100 -3.92 5.49 2.87
C LEU A 100 -2.75 5.32 3.82
N ASP A 101 -1.56 5.56 3.34
CA ASP A 101 -0.32 5.47 4.12
C ASP A 101 0.00 6.80 4.77
N ILE A 102 0.20 6.81 6.07
CA ILE A 102 0.62 7.98 6.84
C ILE A 102 2.01 7.69 7.37
N ASP A 103 3.02 8.16 6.64
CA ASP A 103 4.42 8.06 7.06
C ASP A 103 4.82 9.28 7.90
N SER A 104 5.53 9.04 9.00
CA SER A 104 6.08 10.08 9.86
C SER A 104 7.23 9.51 10.69
N SER A 105 7.89 10.35 11.50
CA SER A 105 8.78 9.86 12.55
C SER A 105 8.01 9.49 13.82
N LEU A 106 8.58 8.59 14.63
CA LEU A 106 7.93 8.17 15.89
C LEU A 106 7.72 9.34 16.85
N GLU A 107 8.62 10.32 16.85
CA GLU A 107 8.54 11.53 17.67
C GLU A 107 7.33 12.41 17.33
N LYS A 108 6.75 12.19 16.14
CA LYS A 108 5.55 12.91 15.64
C LYS A 108 4.31 12.04 15.64
N TRP A 109 4.28 10.96 16.44
CA TRP A 109 3.18 9.99 16.45
C TRP A 109 1.80 10.64 16.71
N GLU A 110 1.73 11.66 17.56
CA GLU A 110 0.47 12.39 17.83
C GLU A 110 -0.07 13.08 16.58
N LEU A 111 0.83 13.66 15.75
CA LEU A 111 0.43 14.26 14.46
C LEU A 111 0.02 13.18 13.45
N THR A 112 0.62 11.99 13.50
CA THR A 112 0.19 10.85 12.70
C THR A 112 -1.22 10.41 13.05
N ILE A 113 -1.55 10.31 14.35
CA ILE A 113 -2.91 10.02 14.82
C ILE A 113 -3.87 11.13 14.40
N ARG A 114 -3.45 12.40 14.51
CA ARG A 114 -4.27 13.53 14.07
C ARG A 114 -4.60 13.50 12.58
N ALA A 115 -3.64 13.11 11.74
CA ALA A 115 -3.90 12.91 10.32
C ALA A 115 -4.87 11.74 10.07
N ALA A 116 -4.77 10.66 10.83
CA ALA A 116 -5.72 9.56 10.77
C ALA A 116 -7.14 10.00 11.18
N GLU A 117 -7.28 10.80 12.25
CA GLU A 117 -8.55 11.38 12.70
C GLU A 117 -9.20 12.27 11.61
N GLU A 118 -8.42 13.10 10.92
CA GLU A 118 -8.94 13.93 9.82
C GLU A 118 -9.46 13.06 8.66
N ILE A 119 -8.77 11.98 8.33
CA ILE A 119 -9.21 11.04 7.29
C ILE A 119 -10.47 10.30 7.75
N VAL A 120 -10.49 9.78 8.97
CA VAL A 120 -11.64 9.07 9.54
C VAL A 120 -12.87 9.99 9.59
N SER A 121 -12.72 11.23 10.07
CA SER A 121 -13.81 12.22 10.09
C SER A 121 -14.34 12.56 8.69
N PHE A 122 -13.47 12.55 7.68
CA PHE A 122 -13.90 12.70 6.28
C PHE A 122 -14.71 11.51 5.81
N LEU A 123 -14.30 10.28 6.16
CA LEU A 123 -14.99 9.06 5.81
C LEU A 123 -16.38 9.00 6.46
N GLU A 124 -16.48 9.29 7.75
CA GLU A 124 -17.74 9.37 8.49
C GLU A 124 -18.72 10.37 7.86
N LYS A 125 -18.25 11.57 7.48
CA LYS A 125 -19.05 12.59 6.78
C LYS A 125 -19.52 12.14 5.39
N ASN A 126 -18.88 11.14 4.80
CA ASN A 126 -19.28 10.53 3.53
C ASN A 126 -19.97 9.16 3.74
N GLY A 127 -20.45 8.87 4.96
CA GLY A 127 -21.26 7.70 5.28
C GLY A 127 -20.46 6.39 5.45
N VAL A 128 -19.15 6.45 5.67
CA VAL A 128 -18.29 5.27 5.84
C VAL A 128 -17.66 5.33 7.24
N ASP A 129 -18.16 4.54 8.17
CA ASP A 129 -17.70 4.47 9.57
C ASP A 129 -17.47 3.02 10.06
N LYS A 130 -18.41 2.12 9.79
CA LYS A 130 -18.39 0.74 10.30
C LYS A 130 -17.26 -0.08 9.68
N SER A 131 -16.99 0.16 8.42
CA SER A 131 -15.95 -0.54 7.63
C SER A 131 -14.57 0.09 7.74
N VAL A 132 -14.41 1.18 8.51
CA VAL A 132 -13.15 1.88 8.70
C VAL A 132 -12.35 1.28 9.84
N TYR A 133 -11.05 1.17 9.65
CA TYR A 133 -10.09 0.87 10.70
C TYR A 133 -8.73 1.51 10.41
N VAL A 134 -7.96 1.71 11.47
CA VAL A 134 -6.60 2.24 11.40
C VAL A 134 -5.64 1.17 11.90
N LEU A 135 -4.54 0.96 11.18
CA LEU A 135 -3.46 0.10 11.63
C LEU A 135 -2.25 0.97 11.95
N TRP A 136 -1.85 1.00 13.21
CA TRP A 136 -0.57 1.55 13.62
C TRP A 136 0.54 0.55 13.30
N SER A 137 1.51 0.92 12.46
CA SER A 137 2.53 -0.01 11.93
C SER A 137 3.82 -0.08 12.77
N GLY A 138 3.95 0.81 13.77
CA GLY A 138 5.12 0.93 14.65
C GLY A 138 5.88 2.27 14.50
N GLU A 139 5.78 2.94 13.37
CA GLU A 139 6.35 4.29 13.13
C GLU A 139 5.32 5.22 12.46
N GLY A 140 4.39 4.66 11.69
CA GLY A 140 3.32 5.37 11.00
C GLY A 140 1.98 4.66 11.17
N ALA A 141 0.97 5.13 10.46
CA ALA A 141 -0.38 4.58 10.49
C ALA A 141 -0.93 4.37 9.08
N HIS A 142 -1.86 3.43 8.96
CA HIS A 142 -2.61 3.18 7.73
C HIS A 142 -4.09 3.34 8.00
N VAL A 143 -4.76 4.30 7.36
CA VAL A 143 -6.23 4.35 7.38
C VAL A 143 -6.75 3.47 6.26
N ARG A 144 -7.67 2.58 6.57
CA ARG A 144 -8.18 1.56 5.66
C ARG A 144 -9.70 1.51 5.66
N ILE A 145 -10.29 1.28 4.48
CA ILE A 145 -11.67 0.85 4.34
C ILE A 145 -11.63 -0.64 3.99
N HIS A 146 -12.32 -1.46 4.78
CA HIS A 146 -12.37 -2.89 4.57
C HIS A 146 -12.89 -3.21 3.16
N GLU A 147 -12.28 -4.17 2.49
CA GLU A 147 -12.63 -4.55 1.10
C GLU A 147 -14.06 -5.04 0.93
N GLY A 148 -14.70 -5.49 1.99
CA GLY A 148 -16.11 -5.89 2.01
C GLY A 148 -17.10 -4.72 2.08
N ALA A 149 -16.63 -3.47 2.19
CA ALA A 149 -17.48 -2.29 2.20
C ALA A 149 -18.05 -1.93 0.83
N PHE A 150 -17.59 -2.57 -0.24
CA PHE A 150 -18.07 -2.37 -1.60
C PHE A 150 -19.04 -3.49 -1.99
N SER A 151 -20.20 -3.11 -2.58
CA SER A 151 -21.17 -4.07 -3.02
C SER A 151 -20.70 -4.89 -4.22
N ARG A 152 -21.26 -6.09 -4.36
CA ARG A 152 -21.03 -6.93 -5.54
C ARG A 152 -21.47 -6.24 -6.83
N GLU A 153 -22.53 -5.41 -6.78
CA GLU A 153 -23.00 -4.66 -7.92
C GLU A 153 -21.95 -3.67 -8.41
N LEU A 154 -21.37 -2.87 -7.52
CA LEU A 154 -20.29 -1.94 -7.86
C LEU A 154 -19.06 -2.68 -8.42
N LEU A 155 -18.64 -3.77 -7.76
CA LEU A 155 -17.49 -4.59 -8.19
C LEU A 155 -17.72 -5.36 -9.50
N SER A 156 -18.97 -5.55 -9.92
CA SER A 156 -19.27 -6.11 -11.24
C SER A 156 -19.03 -5.12 -12.39
N ARG A 157 -19.09 -3.83 -12.10
CA ARG A 157 -18.92 -2.74 -13.08
C ARG A 157 -17.50 -2.18 -13.13
N TYR A 158 -16.80 -2.23 -12.01
CA TYR A 158 -15.49 -1.61 -11.84
C TYR A 158 -14.50 -2.58 -11.20
N HIS A 159 -13.27 -2.55 -11.67
CA HIS A 159 -12.23 -3.40 -11.10
C HIS A 159 -11.91 -2.98 -9.65
N PRO A 160 -11.79 -3.92 -8.67
CA PRO A 160 -11.58 -3.61 -7.25
C PRO A 160 -10.37 -2.71 -6.99
N LEU A 161 -9.28 -2.94 -7.71
CA LEU A 161 -8.06 -2.14 -7.60
C LEU A 161 -8.28 -0.70 -8.07
N ASP A 162 -9.09 -0.48 -9.12
CA ASP A 162 -9.38 0.86 -9.62
C ASP A 162 -10.24 1.65 -8.64
N ILE A 163 -11.25 1.00 -8.06
CA ILE A 163 -12.09 1.61 -7.04
C ILE A 163 -11.24 2.03 -5.84
N ALA A 164 -10.45 1.12 -5.31
CA ALA A 164 -9.61 1.41 -4.14
C ALA A 164 -8.65 2.57 -4.42
N PHE A 165 -7.99 2.57 -5.59
CA PHE A 165 -7.09 3.63 -6.00
C PHE A 165 -7.79 4.98 -6.12
N VAL A 166 -8.93 5.01 -6.80
CA VAL A 166 -9.69 6.25 -7.06
C VAL A 166 -10.24 6.83 -5.76
N VAL A 167 -10.75 5.99 -4.86
CA VAL A 167 -11.24 6.43 -3.54
C VAL A 167 -10.10 7.01 -2.71
N ALA A 168 -8.95 6.34 -2.64
CA ALA A 168 -7.80 6.85 -1.91
C ALA A 168 -7.31 8.21 -2.45
N GLU A 169 -7.20 8.35 -3.79
CA GLU A 169 -6.84 9.64 -4.41
C GLU A 169 -7.88 10.74 -4.14
N PHE A 170 -9.16 10.39 -4.18
CA PHE A 170 -10.23 11.34 -3.87
C PHE A 170 -10.13 11.86 -2.44
N ILE A 171 -9.84 10.98 -1.46
CA ILE A 171 -9.67 11.34 -0.05
C ILE A 171 -8.46 12.27 0.11
N VAL A 172 -7.28 11.88 -0.41
CA VAL A 172 -6.04 12.68 -0.30
C VAL A 172 -6.23 14.07 -0.92
N ASN A 173 -6.84 14.14 -2.11
CA ASN A 173 -7.07 15.42 -2.78
C ASN A 173 -8.10 16.29 -2.04
N SER A 174 -9.14 15.69 -1.46
CA SER A 174 -10.17 16.41 -0.70
C SER A 174 -9.65 16.99 0.63
N LEU A 175 -8.65 16.34 1.20
CA LEU A 175 -8.04 16.75 2.49
C LEU A 175 -6.70 17.47 2.32
N LYS A 176 -6.31 17.79 1.10
CA LYS A 176 -4.97 18.29 0.77
C LYS A 176 -4.50 19.39 1.71
N ASP A 177 -5.26 20.48 1.84
CA ASP A 177 -4.87 21.64 2.63
C ASP A 177 -4.69 21.30 4.13
N LYS A 178 -5.55 20.43 4.66
CA LYS A 178 -5.46 19.97 6.06
C LYS A 178 -4.23 19.11 6.28
N LEU A 179 -3.96 18.17 5.38
CA LEU A 179 -2.82 17.28 5.46
C LEU A 179 -1.49 18.02 5.25
N GLU A 180 -1.46 19.02 4.36
CA GLU A 180 -0.31 19.91 4.18
C GLU A 180 -0.05 20.72 5.47
N SER A 181 -1.08 21.28 6.12
CA SER A 181 -0.93 21.98 7.41
C SER A 181 -0.38 21.08 8.52
N LEU A 182 -0.79 19.79 8.57
CA LEU A 182 -0.24 18.83 9.52
C LEU A 182 1.21 18.48 9.18
N SER A 183 1.54 18.34 7.90
CA SER A 183 2.91 18.12 7.44
C SER A 183 3.83 19.26 7.83
N GLU A 184 3.40 20.51 7.65
CA GLU A 184 4.16 21.71 8.09
C GLU A 184 4.42 21.68 9.60
N LYS A 185 3.41 21.36 10.42
CA LYS A 185 3.57 21.20 11.89
C LYS A 185 4.54 20.08 12.25
N ALA A 186 4.64 19.06 11.41
CA ALA A 186 5.60 17.97 11.56
C ALA A 186 6.99 18.29 10.97
N GLY A 187 7.23 19.52 10.49
CA GLY A 187 8.49 19.89 9.85
C GLY A 187 8.70 19.23 8.49
N GLY A 188 7.62 18.86 7.78
CA GLY A 188 7.67 18.18 6.48
C GLY A 188 7.89 16.66 6.56
N GLU A 189 7.96 16.10 7.76
CA GLU A 189 8.18 14.64 7.95
C GLU A 189 6.91 13.81 7.76
N LEU A 190 5.72 14.39 8.01
CA LEU A 190 4.46 13.71 7.85
C LEU A 190 4.02 13.74 6.39
N ARG A 191 3.72 12.58 5.84
CA ARG A 191 3.20 12.40 4.48
C ARG A 191 2.02 11.46 4.47
N VAL A 192 1.01 11.81 3.69
CA VAL A 192 -0.14 10.93 3.44
C VAL A 192 -0.19 10.61 1.96
N GLU A 193 -0.08 9.34 1.64
CA GLU A 193 0.08 8.89 0.26
C GLU A 193 -0.87 7.74 -0.08
N ASN A 194 -1.34 7.75 -1.34
CA ASN A 194 -1.97 6.59 -1.96
C ASN A 194 -0.88 5.69 -2.54
N LEU A 195 -0.57 4.60 -1.87
CA LEU A 195 0.46 3.65 -2.29
C LEU A 195 -0.13 2.34 -2.86
N ILE A 196 -1.38 2.37 -3.30
CA ILE A 196 -2.07 1.21 -3.88
C ILE A 196 -1.36 0.76 -5.15
N ASP A 197 -0.89 -0.49 -5.14
CA ASP A 197 -0.11 -1.13 -6.21
C ASP A 197 -0.41 -2.63 -6.23
N ILE A 198 -0.36 -3.27 -7.40
CA ILE A 198 -0.64 -4.70 -7.58
C ILE A 198 0.18 -5.61 -6.67
N LYS A 199 1.44 -5.25 -6.42
CA LYS A 199 2.41 -6.14 -5.74
C LYS A 199 2.86 -5.62 -4.39
N ARG A 200 2.45 -4.42 -4.02
CA ARG A 200 2.90 -3.84 -2.76
C ARG A 200 2.27 -4.60 -1.58
N VAL A 201 3.10 -4.86 -0.61
CA VAL A 201 2.70 -5.51 0.64
C VAL A 201 2.82 -4.51 1.79
N PHE A 202 1.93 -4.65 2.75
CA PHE A 202 1.81 -3.77 3.91
C PHE A 202 1.77 -4.60 5.19
N THR A 203 2.14 -3.98 6.29
CA THR A 203 2.21 -4.64 7.60
C THR A 203 0.88 -5.30 7.95
N VAL A 204 0.97 -6.53 8.42
CA VAL A 204 -0.15 -7.35 8.89
C VAL A 204 -0.45 -7.01 10.35
N PRO A 205 -1.72 -7.01 10.78
CA PRO A 205 -2.08 -6.88 12.19
C PRO A 205 -1.32 -7.89 13.07
N LEU A 206 -0.89 -7.43 14.23
CA LEU A 206 -0.07 -8.14 15.20
C LEU A 206 1.28 -8.66 14.68
N SER A 207 1.72 -8.21 13.52
CA SER A 207 3.09 -8.41 13.06
C SER A 207 4.07 -7.55 13.87
N LEU A 208 5.26 -8.09 14.13
CA LEU A 208 6.35 -7.31 14.71
C LEU A 208 6.87 -6.28 13.72
N HIS A 209 7.22 -5.10 14.21
CA HIS A 209 7.92 -4.10 13.41
C HIS A 209 9.31 -4.60 13.03
N ARG A 210 9.78 -4.21 11.83
CA ARG A 210 11.04 -4.71 11.23
C ARG A 210 12.31 -4.43 12.06
N ARG A 211 12.35 -3.36 12.85
CA ARG A 211 13.53 -2.91 13.62
C ARG A 211 13.29 -2.79 15.10
N ARG A 212 12.03 -2.62 15.54
CA ARG A 212 11.66 -2.34 16.91
C ARG A 212 10.89 -3.51 17.51
N ASP A 213 10.99 -3.69 18.81
CA ASP A 213 10.21 -4.72 19.52
C ASP A 213 8.82 -4.17 19.88
N VAL A 214 8.09 -3.77 18.83
CA VAL A 214 6.71 -3.29 18.89
C VAL A 214 5.86 -4.05 17.89
N VAL A 215 4.55 -4.06 18.13
CA VAL A 215 3.55 -4.82 17.38
C VAL A 215 2.65 -3.87 16.61
N ALA A 216 2.31 -4.24 15.39
CA ALA A 216 1.31 -3.50 14.62
C ALA A 216 -0.09 -3.78 15.18
N VAL A 217 -0.81 -2.75 15.60
CA VAL A 217 -2.15 -2.89 16.21
C VAL A 217 -3.22 -2.23 15.35
N CYS A 218 -4.39 -2.87 15.27
CA CYS A 218 -5.56 -2.24 14.68
C CYS A 218 -6.35 -1.46 15.74
N LEU A 219 -6.92 -0.36 15.28
CA LEU A 219 -7.76 0.57 16.03
C LEU A 219 -9.06 0.76 15.23
N LYS A 220 -10.18 0.92 15.91
CA LYS A 220 -11.40 1.46 15.32
C LYS A 220 -11.41 3.00 15.50
N PRO A 221 -12.23 3.75 14.76
CA PRO A 221 -12.31 5.21 14.89
C PRO A 221 -12.37 5.71 16.34
N ASN A 222 -13.15 5.08 17.18
CA ASN A 222 -13.32 5.45 18.59
C ASN A 222 -12.08 5.22 19.47
N ASP A 223 -11.13 4.40 19.00
CA ASP A 223 -9.91 4.12 19.75
C ASP A 223 -8.85 5.21 19.58
N LEU A 224 -8.94 6.02 18.51
CA LEU A 224 -7.89 6.98 18.12
C LEU A 224 -7.63 8.03 19.20
N ALA A 225 -8.67 8.59 19.77
CA ALA A 225 -8.55 9.64 20.81
C ALA A 225 -7.87 9.14 22.11
N SER A 226 -7.85 7.83 22.34
CA SER A 226 -7.25 7.20 23.52
C SER A 226 -5.98 6.42 23.21
N PHE A 227 -5.54 6.41 21.93
CA PHE A 227 -4.34 5.69 21.53
C PHE A 227 -3.12 6.24 22.22
N ASP A 228 -2.26 5.32 22.67
CA ASP A 228 -0.97 5.61 23.30
C ASP A 228 0.07 4.58 22.85
N LEU A 229 1.34 4.97 22.77
CA LEU A 229 2.43 4.09 22.32
C LEU A 229 2.64 2.86 23.22
N SER A 230 2.12 2.85 24.45
CA SER A 230 2.13 1.63 25.29
C SER A 230 1.29 0.50 24.72
N TRP A 231 0.32 0.82 23.81
CA TRP A 231 -0.54 -0.19 23.20
C TRP A 231 0.19 -1.11 22.22
N VAL A 232 1.40 -0.75 21.80
CA VAL A 232 2.18 -1.56 20.82
C VAL A 232 3.24 -2.44 21.47
N SER A 233 3.23 -2.58 22.80
CA SER A 233 4.14 -3.45 23.53
C SER A 233 3.96 -4.92 23.13
N THR A 234 5.05 -5.66 22.94
CA THR A 234 5.02 -7.10 22.61
C THR A 234 4.44 -7.96 23.73
N GLU A 235 4.40 -7.45 24.96
CA GLU A 235 3.90 -8.20 26.13
C GLU A 235 2.44 -7.90 26.44
N ASN A 236 2.02 -6.64 26.28
CA ASN A 236 0.69 -6.15 26.67
C ASN A 236 0.06 -5.27 25.58
N PHE A 237 0.06 -5.71 24.33
CA PHE A 237 -0.54 -4.95 23.24
C PHE A 237 -2.07 -4.81 23.39
N ARG A 238 -2.57 -3.65 22.99
CA ARG A 238 -4.00 -3.42 22.80
C ARG A 238 -4.33 -3.40 21.33
N HIS A 239 -5.11 -4.34 20.88
CA HIS A 239 -5.50 -4.51 19.51
C HIS A 239 -7.01 -4.70 19.41
N ASN A 240 -7.65 -3.96 18.51
CA ASN A 240 -9.09 -4.07 18.31
C ASN A 240 -9.39 -5.10 17.20
N PRO A 241 -9.94 -6.30 17.55
CA PRO A 241 -10.22 -7.35 16.57
C PRO A 241 -11.43 -7.03 15.67
N ALA A 242 -12.19 -5.96 15.96
CA ALA A 242 -13.32 -5.52 15.15
C ALA A 242 -12.88 -4.79 13.85
N TRP A 243 -11.58 -4.72 13.56
CA TRP A 243 -11.07 -4.20 12.29
C TRP A 243 -11.68 -4.91 11.07
N SER A 244 -12.08 -6.16 11.21
CA SER A 244 -12.69 -6.97 10.15
C SER A 244 -14.20 -6.82 10.03
N ASN A 245 -14.83 -6.00 10.88
CA ASN A 245 -16.24 -5.70 10.74
C ASN A 245 -16.44 -4.71 9.59
N TYR A 246 -17.42 -4.99 8.74
CA TYR A 246 -17.78 -4.13 7.61
C TYR A 246 -19.29 -4.21 7.35
N GLU A 247 -19.77 -3.25 6.60
CA GLU A 247 -21.14 -3.25 6.05
C GLU A 247 -21.04 -3.21 4.51
N GLU A 248 -21.61 -4.21 3.84
CA GLU A 248 -21.57 -4.31 2.37
C GLU A 248 -22.34 -3.14 1.74
N GLY A 249 -21.70 -2.45 0.79
CA GLY A 249 -22.26 -1.28 0.11
C GLY A 249 -22.06 0.04 0.84
N GLU A 250 -21.54 0.06 2.08
CA GLU A 250 -21.32 1.28 2.85
C GLU A 250 -20.45 2.32 2.12
N ALA A 251 -19.47 1.86 1.34
CA ALA A 251 -18.54 2.73 0.63
C ALA A 251 -18.93 2.99 -0.84
N ASP A 252 -20.07 2.51 -1.32
CA ASP A 252 -20.47 2.62 -2.73
C ASP A 252 -20.70 4.07 -3.16
N GLU A 253 -21.39 4.87 -2.35
CA GLU A 253 -21.64 6.29 -2.66
C GLU A 253 -20.34 7.08 -2.72
N LEU A 254 -19.41 6.83 -1.80
CA LEU A 254 -18.08 7.43 -1.79
C LEU A 254 -17.31 7.06 -3.06
N ALA A 255 -17.37 5.79 -3.48
CA ALA A 255 -16.72 5.31 -4.70
C ALA A 255 -17.31 5.97 -5.97
N LEU A 256 -18.62 6.05 -6.09
CA LEU A 256 -19.29 6.71 -7.21
C LEU A 256 -18.97 8.21 -7.27
N LYS A 257 -18.94 8.89 -6.12
CA LYS A 257 -18.54 10.30 -6.00
C LYS A 257 -17.10 10.50 -6.45
N ALA A 258 -16.19 9.63 -6.02
CA ALA A 258 -14.78 9.68 -6.40
C ALA A 258 -14.59 9.47 -7.91
N LEU A 259 -15.24 8.45 -8.50
CA LEU A 259 -15.23 8.17 -9.93
C LEU A 259 -15.76 9.36 -10.75
N THR A 260 -16.87 9.96 -10.32
CA THR A 260 -17.48 11.11 -11.01
C THR A 260 -16.58 12.33 -10.97
N THR A 261 -15.94 12.61 -9.83
CA THR A 261 -15.04 13.75 -9.65
C THR A 261 -13.81 13.63 -10.56
N ILE A 262 -13.22 12.44 -10.65
CA ILE A 262 -12.08 12.18 -11.52
C ILE A 262 -12.44 12.29 -12.99
N ASN A 263 -13.60 11.77 -13.41
CA ASN A 263 -14.06 11.88 -14.80
C ASN A 263 -14.31 13.35 -15.19
N LYS A 264 -14.88 14.18 -14.30
CA LYS A 264 -15.05 15.61 -14.54
C LYS A 264 -13.69 16.32 -14.68
N ALA A 265 -12.72 16.01 -13.83
CA ALA A 265 -11.37 16.57 -13.92
C ALA A 265 -10.67 16.19 -15.24
N LYS A 266 -10.81 14.94 -15.70
CA LYS A 266 -10.30 14.48 -17.00
C LYS A 266 -10.93 15.27 -18.15
N THR A 267 -12.24 15.43 -18.16
CA THR A 267 -12.96 16.18 -19.22
C THR A 267 -12.50 17.62 -19.25
N SER A 268 -12.36 18.28 -18.10
CA SER A 268 -11.87 19.67 -18.00
C SER A 268 -10.44 19.79 -18.51
N MET A 269 -9.52 18.86 -18.15
CA MET A 269 -8.14 18.87 -18.64
C MET A 269 -8.05 18.62 -20.16
N LEU A 270 -8.89 17.74 -20.71
CA LEU A 270 -8.94 17.49 -22.15
C LEU A 270 -9.44 18.73 -22.91
N LEU A 271 -10.45 19.41 -22.40
CA LEU A 271 -10.96 20.67 -22.98
C LEU A 271 -9.90 21.78 -22.91
N ALA A 272 -9.23 21.95 -21.76
CA ALA A 272 -8.17 22.94 -21.62
C ALA A 272 -6.94 22.63 -22.51
N ARG A 273 -6.71 21.37 -22.85
CA ARG A 273 -5.65 20.93 -23.76
C ARG A 273 -6.05 21.15 -25.22
N ALA A 274 -7.30 20.91 -25.57
CA ALA A 274 -7.82 21.18 -26.92
C ALA A 274 -7.75 22.68 -27.28
N THR A 275 -7.95 23.55 -26.31
CA THR A 275 -7.82 25.01 -26.50
C THR A 275 -6.36 25.51 -26.61
N ARG A 276 -5.37 24.70 -26.23
CA ARG A 276 -3.93 25.01 -26.35
C ARG A 276 -3.23 24.44 -27.60
N ILE A 277 -3.90 23.62 -28.40
CA ILE A 277 -3.32 23.04 -29.62
C ILE A 277 -3.60 23.99 -30.80
N GLY A 278 -2.86 25.10 -30.87
CA GLY A 278 -2.85 26.04 -31.96
C GLY A 278 -1.45 26.34 -32.54
N ALA A 279 -0.43 25.55 -32.24
CA ALA A 279 0.91 25.68 -32.81
C ALA A 279 1.40 24.37 -33.44
N PRO A 280 1.93 24.41 -34.69
CA PRO A 280 2.42 23.18 -35.34
C PRO A 280 3.71 22.68 -34.69
N ALA A 281 3.73 21.42 -34.29
CA ALA A 281 4.93 20.78 -33.78
C ALA A 281 5.87 20.37 -34.92
N GLU A 282 7.09 20.89 -34.95
CA GLU A 282 8.15 20.45 -35.84
C GLU A 282 8.47 18.96 -35.64
N ARG A 283 8.45 18.22 -36.75
CA ARG A 283 8.82 16.79 -36.77
C ARG A 283 10.32 16.63 -36.63
N ARG A 284 10.83 16.11 -35.52
CA ARG A 284 12.22 15.65 -35.36
C ARG A 284 12.46 14.33 -36.08
N PRO A 285 13.61 14.12 -36.72
CA PRO A 285 13.94 12.91 -37.49
C PRO A 285 14.06 11.69 -36.56
N LYS A 286 13.52 10.54 -37.00
CA LYS A 286 13.62 9.26 -36.30
C LYS A 286 15.02 8.67 -36.41
N THR A 287 15.79 8.71 -35.33
CA THR A 287 17.01 7.89 -35.22
C THR A 287 16.64 6.46 -34.85
N LYS A 288 17.17 5.48 -35.59
CA LYS A 288 17.03 4.04 -35.25
C LYS A 288 17.72 3.78 -33.90
N ARG A 289 16.94 3.49 -32.86
CA ARG A 289 17.47 3.05 -31.58
C ARG A 289 17.64 1.52 -31.58
N PRO A 290 18.70 0.96 -30.94
CA PRO A 290 18.82 -0.48 -30.78
C PRO A 290 17.64 -1.05 -30.00
N ALA A 291 17.19 -2.25 -30.38
CA ALA A 291 16.09 -2.95 -29.70
C ALA A 291 16.49 -3.27 -28.24
N VAL A 292 15.97 -2.49 -27.31
CA VAL A 292 16.16 -2.74 -25.89
C VAL A 292 15.10 -3.75 -25.45
N THR A 293 15.53 -4.91 -24.97
CA THR A 293 14.62 -5.92 -24.41
C THR A 293 14.04 -5.39 -23.10
N ILE A 294 12.76 -5.05 -23.10
CA ILE A 294 12.06 -4.54 -21.93
C ILE A 294 11.81 -5.71 -20.96
N GLY A 295 12.33 -5.61 -19.74
CA GLY A 295 12.13 -6.62 -18.70
C GLY A 295 10.74 -6.52 -18.05
N ARG A 296 10.29 -7.61 -17.41
CA ARG A 296 8.97 -7.72 -16.75
C ARG A 296 8.68 -6.54 -15.79
N PHE A 297 9.66 -6.14 -14.98
CA PHE A 297 9.49 -5.02 -14.03
C PHE A 297 9.34 -3.65 -14.72
N GLN A 298 9.98 -3.47 -15.88
CA GLN A 298 9.82 -2.26 -16.68
C GLN A 298 8.42 -2.16 -17.28
N VAL A 299 7.90 -3.29 -17.79
CA VAL A 299 6.52 -3.39 -18.29
C VAL A 299 5.52 -3.04 -17.17
N MET A 300 5.72 -3.58 -15.96
CA MET A 300 4.87 -3.28 -14.81
C MET A 300 4.92 -1.79 -14.42
N GLY A 301 6.10 -1.18 -14.42
CA GLY A 301 6.25 0.27 -14.18
C GLY A 301 5.49 1.11 -15.22
N LEU A 302 5.58 0.72 -16.50
CA LEU A 302 4.85 1.40 -17.58
C LEU A 302 3.34 1.21 -17.47
N LEU A 303 2.88 0.01 -17.10
CA LEU A 303 1.46 -0.26 -16.86
C LEU A 303 0.91 0.58 -15.71
N GLN A 304 1.64 0.73 -14.63
CA GLN A 304 1.27 1.60 -13.50
C GLN A 304 1.22 3.07 -13.91
N ALA A 305 2.18 3.55 -14.70
CA ALA A 305 2.15 4.91 -15.25
C ALA A 305 0.93 5.11 -16.17
N ALA A 306 0.68 4.15 -17.06
CA ALA A 306 -0.47 4.20 -17.96
C ALA A 306 -1.80 4.18 -17.17
N ARG A 307 -1.91 3.30 -16.16
CA ARG A 307 -3.08 3.23 -15.29
C ARG A 307 -3.31 4.55 -14.55
N HIS A 308 -2.27 5.10 -13.91
CA HIS A 308 -2.36 6.39 -13.25
C HIS A 308 -2.82 7.48 -14.22
N TYR A 309 -2.23 7.56 -15.41
CA TYR A 309 -2.63 8.52 -16.43
C TYR A 309 -4.07 8.32 -16.90
N LEU A 310 -4.49 7.08 -17.13
CA LEU A 310 -5.86 6.77 -17.56
C LEU A 310 -6.90 7.10 -16.48
N LEU A 311 -6.57 6.89 -15.21
CA LEU A 311 -7.49 7.16 -14.10
C LEU A 311 -7.49 8.64 -13.68
N MET A 312 -6.33 9.28 -13.64
CA MET A 312 -6.17 10.62 -13.05
C MET A 312 -5.95 11.73 -14.08
N GLY A 313 -5.55 11.39 -15.31
CA GLY A 313 -5.21 12.37 -16.34
C GLY A 313 -3.89 13.13 -16.12
N ASP A 314 -3.20 12.89 -15.00
CA ASP A 314 -1.97 13.58 -14.60
C ASP A 314 -0.75 12.85 -15.18
N LEU A 315 -0.19 13.42 -16.26
CA LEU A 315 0.96 12.86 -16.95
C LEU A 315 2.26 12.98 -16.14
N ASP A 316 2.43 14.03 -15.35
CA ASP A 316 3.67 14.26 -14.62
C ASP A 316 3.77 13.35 -13.40
N LYS A 317 2.68 13.16 -12.67
CA LYS A 317 2.60 12.12 -11.65
C LYS A 317 2.71 10.71 -12.23
N ALA A 318 2.10 10.43 -13.37
CA ALA A 318 2.23 9.15 -14.05
C ALA A 318 3.68 8.85 -14.45
N LYS A 319 4.41 9.84 -14.97
CA LYS A 319 5.85 9.72 -15.27
C LYS A 319 6.67 9.47 -14.01
N SER A 320 6.44 10.24 -12.96
CA SER A 320 7.15 10.07 -11.67
C SER A 320 6.91 8.70 -11.07
N PHE A 321 5.66 8.22 -11.06
CA PHE A 321 5.28 7.00 -10.39
C PHE A 321 5.67 5.71 -11.14
N GLY A 322 5.57 5.71 -12.47
CA GLY A 322 5.80 4.52 -13.29
C GLY A 322 7.10 4.57 -14.07
N LEU A 323 7.40 5.69 -14.73
CA LEU A 323 8.54 5.79 -15.63
C LEU A 323 9.87 5.80 -14.86
N ASN A 324 9.96 6.52 -13.75
CA ASN A 324 11.16 6.54 -12.90
C ASN A 324 11.45 5.15 -12.33
N ARG A 325 10.43 4.37 -11.94
CA ARG A 325 10.59 2.97 -11.54
C ARG A 325 11.09 2.09 -12.70
N ALA A 326 10.50 2.23 -13.88
CA ALA A 326 10.92 1.47 -15.06
C ALA A 326 12.39 1.78 -15.44
N ILE A 327 12.79 3.04 -15.37
CA ILE A 327 14.17 3.49 -15.59
C ILE A 327 15.10 2.92 -14.51
N PHE A 328 14.72 2.99 -13.23
CA PHE A 328 15.51 2.41 -12.14
C PHE A 328 15.74 0.90 -12.32
N TYR A 329 14.72 0.14 -12.68
CA TYR A 329 14.86 -1.30 -12.93
C TYR A 329 15.67 -1.60 -14.19
N ALA A 330 15.59 -0.75 -15.22
CA ALA A 330 16.46 -0.86 -16.40
C ALA A 330 17.92 -0.65 -16.02
N TRP A 331 18.19 0.38 -15.24
CA TRP A 331 19.52 0.71 -14.74
C TRP A 331 20.06 -0.39 -13.82
N ALA A 332 19.28 -0.86 -12.84
CA ALA A 332 19.66 -1.94 -11.94
C ALA A 332 19.96 -3.26 -12.68
N LYS A 333 19.24 -3.55 -13.78
CA LYS A 333 19.51 -4.73 -14.62
C LYS A 333 20.80 -4.61 -15.42
N HIS A 334 21.14 -3.41 -15.91
CA HIS A 334 22.34 -3.18 -16.71
C HIS A 334 23.61 -3.03 -15.88
N TYR A 335 23.51 -2.42 -14.70
CA TYR A 335 24.65 -2.06 -13.85
C TYR A 335 24.71 -2.85 -12.54
N GLY A 336 23.67 -3.62 -12.19
CA GLY A 336 23.46 -4.22 -10.86
C GLY A 336 24.24 -5.49 -10.56
N LYS A 337 25.23 -5.90 -11.37
CA LYS A 337 26.16 -7.00 -11.02
C LYS A 337 27.38 -6.55 -10.20
N GLY A 338 27.43 -5.32 -9.77
CA GLY A 338 28.47 -4.80 -8.91
C GLY A 338 28.31 -3.30 -8.71
N TYR A 339 27.97 -2.89 -7.53
CA TYR A 339 28.03 -1.52 -7.04
C TYR A 339 26.83 -0.62 -7.33
N VAL A 340 25.98 -0.45 -6.34
CA VAL A 340 25.05 0.69 -6.22
C VAL A 340 25.77 1.76 -5.37
N PRO A 341 26.08 2.96 -5.92
CA PRO A 341 26.61 4.05 -5.10
C PRO A 341 25.59 4.40 -4.00
N ARG A 342 26.00 4.41 -2.75
CA ARG A 342 25.16 4.71 -1.56
C ARG A 342 24.48 6.09 -1.59
N ASN A 343 24.83 6.96 -2.53
CA ASN A 343 24.42 8.37 -2.59
C ASN A 343 23.68 8.76 -3.87
N TYR A 344 23.20 7.79 -4.67
CA TYR A 344 22.41 8.16 -5.85
C TYR A 344 20.97 8.46 -5.43
N ARG A 345 20.65 9.74 -5.26
CA ARG A 345 19.30 10.28 -5.36
C ARG A 345 19.14 10.72 -6.82
N PRO A 346 18.19 10.16 -7.61
CA PRO A 346 17.87 10.76 -8.89
C PRO A 346 17.32 12.16 -8.62
N GLU A 347 18.01 13.18 -9.11
CA GLU A 347 17.43 14.53 -9.12
C GLU A 347 16.16 14.52 -9.97
N PRO A 348 15.09 15.20 -9.54
CA PRO A 348 13.93 15.38 -10.38
C PRO A 348 14.37 16.13 -11.63
N THR A 349 14.32 15.44 -12.78
CA THR A 349 14.56 16.10 -14.07
C THR A 349 13.47 17.13 -14.27
N SER A 350 13.80 18.39 -14.02
CA SER A 350 13.07 19.54 -14.52
C SER A 350 13.18 19.53 -16.05
N ILE A 351 12.12 19.14 -16.74
CA ILE A 351 11.80 19.53 -18.12
C ILE A 351 10.30 19.78 -18.20
#